data_cf16ff099ac9aad3e0bfc9e111716873
#
_entry.id   cf16ff099ac9aad3e0bfc9e111716873
#
_cell.length_a   1.000
_cell.length_b   1.000
_cell.length_c   1.000
_cell.angle_alpha   90.00
_cell.angle_beta   90.00
_cell.angle_gamma   90.00
#
_symmetry.space_group_name_H-M   'P 1'
#
loop_
_entity.id
_entity.type
_entity.pdbx_description
1 polymer ?
#
loop_
_entity_poly.entity_id
_entity_poly.type
_entity_poly.pdbx_seq_one_letter_code
_entity_poly.pdbx_strand_id
1 'polypeptide(L)'
;MKYFFWSVLGLLASIQGYGQAQSLQEEQIQKQFPAKVQKQLGITYPITKAYTYKDKEGTHVWVFTENKLYERAKRKEQTYKKNSEGEVINDKIKAFHLLERADTYQVVRVVYDYSPKWEGTEFSIWFWTKFVSFTDLDQDGYVDPIIVYGAAPTDGDPDRGKVKLLAYHKGEKTAIRHQDDPSDEGRETQIDASYYTLPRSIRQKMFDTINHLQENQLTLFNPEDFKKLKR
;
A
#
# COMPACT_ATOMS: atom_id res chain seq x y z
N MET A 1 49.94 -39.02 25.86
CA MET A 1 48.58 -38.96 25.24
C MET A 1 48.27 -37.49 24.97
N LYS A 2 48.30 -37.04 23.69
CA LYS A 2 47.98 -35.68 23.28
C LYS A 2 46.60 -35.72 22.62
N TYR A 3 45.61 -35.05 23.19
CA TYR A 3 44.28 -34.92 22.61
C TYR A 3 44.27 -33.74 21.63
N PHE A 4 44.05 -34.03 20.37
CA PHE A 4 43.81 -33.04 19.31
C PHE A 4 42.33 -32.68 19.34
N PHE A 5 42.00 -31.44 19.72
CA PHE A 5 40.68 -30.87 19.57
C PHE A 5 40.54 -30.31 18.15
N TRP A 6 39.69 -30.92 17.33
CA TRP A 6 39.25 -30.37 16.08
C TRP A 6 38.07 -29.42 16.36
N SER A 7 38.34 -28.13 16.24
CA SER A 7 37.29 -27.12 16.22
C SER A 7 36.67 -27.09 14.83
N VAL A 8 35.44 -27.59 14.70
CA VAL A 8 34.61 -27.42 13.50
C VAL A 8 34.07 -26.00 13.55
N LEU A 9 34.67 -25.09 12.79
CA LEU A 9 34.10 -23.79 12.50
C LEU A 9 32.90 -24.02 11.53
N GLY A 10 31.70 -24.06 12.07
CA GLY A 10 30.48 -24.04 11.28
C GLY A 10 30.34 -22.68 10.59
N LEU A 11 30.55 -22.63 9.28
CA LEU A 11 30.15 -21.52 8.45
C LEU A 11 28.60 -21.45 8.49
N LEU A 12 28.04 -20.58 9.33
CA LEU A 12 26.65 -20.15 9.22
C LEU A 12 26.56 -19.26 7.96
N ALA A 13 26.32 -19.88 6.82
CA ALA A 13 25.84 -19.15 5.65
C ALA A 13 24.51 -18.51 6.02
N SER A 14 24.50 -17.21 6.24
CA SER A 14 23.27 -16.44 6.36
C SER A 14 22.54 -16.56 5.01
N ILE A 15 21.56 -17.42 4.97
CA ILE A 15 20.57 -17.42 3.89
C ILE A 15 19.85 -16.06 4.02
N GLN A 16 20.32 -15.07 3.27
CA GLN A 16 19.54 -13.84 3.09
C GLN A 16 18.27 -14.23 2.34
N GLY A 17 17.21 -14.46 3.10
CA GLY A 17 15.90 -14.74 2.54
C GLY A 17 15.47 -13.53 1.70
N TYR A 18 15.32 -13.74 0.40
CA TYR A 18 14.63 -12.78 -0.46
C TYR A 18 13.19 -12.60 0.05
N GLY A 19 12.71 -11.37 0.10
CA GLY A 19 11.26 -11.14 0.15
C GLY A 19 10.62 -10.74 1.47
N GLN A 20 11.35 -10.48 2.55
CA GLN A 20 10.72 -9.90 3.74
C GLN A 20 10.90 -8.39 3.76
N ALA A 21 9.80 -7.66 3.55
CA ALA A 21 9.82 -6.21 3.60
C ALA A 21 9.98 -5.71 5.04
N GLN A 22 10.75 -4.65 5.19
CA GLN A 22 10.95 -3.94 6.44
C GLN A 22 10.29 -2.56 6.38
N SER A 23 9.52 -2.22 7.40
CA SER A 23 9.02 -0.86 7.58
C SER A 23 10.14 0.05 8.06
N LEU A 24 10.37 1.14 7.36
CA LEU A 24 11.34 2.16 7.78
C LEU A 24 10.76 2.99 8.94
N GLN A 25 11.61 3.26 9.93
CA GLN A 25 11.29 4.18 11.02
C GLN A 25 11.41 5.63 10.56
N GLU A 26 10.81 6.55 11.27
CA GLU A 26 10.77 7.97 10.89
C GLU A 26 12.18 8.57 10.68
N GLU A 27 13.13 8.27 11.57
CA GLU A 27 14.51 8.70 11.42
C GLU A 27 15.19 8.19 10.15
N GLN A 28 14.90 6.92 9.78
CA GLN A 28 15.41 6.31 8.55
C GLN A 28 14.80 6.98 7.31
N ILE A 29 13.49 7.29 7.36
CA ILE A 29 12.79 8.01 6.28
C ILE A 29 13.40 9.40 6.12
N GLN A 30 13.58 10.16 7.18
CA GLN A 30 14.17 11.49 7.13
C GLN A 30 15.61 11.48 6.59
N LYS A 31 16.39 10.47 6.96
CA LYS A 31 17.78 10.29 6.48
C LYS A 31 17.82 9.91 5.00
N GLN A 32 16.97 8.99 4.56
CA GLN A 32 16.96 8.51 3.17
C GLN A 32 16.28 9.48 2.20
N PHE A 33 15.28 10.21 2.67
CA PHE A 33 14.48 11.15 1.88
C PHE A 33 14.53 12.58 2.42
N PRO A 34 15.72 13.22 2.52
CA PRO A 34 15.81 14.63 2.86
C PRO A 34 15.14 15.48 1.76
N ALA A 35 14.80 16.73 2.05
CA ALA A 35 14.04 17.61 1.14
C ALA A 35 14.59 17.67 -0.29
N LYS A 36 15.92 17.62 -0.46
CA LYS A 36 16.57 17.59 -1.77
C LYS A 36 16.19 16.32 -2.56
N VAL A 37 16.24 15.14 -1.92
CA VAL A 37 15.88 13.85 -2.53
C VAL A 37 14.39 13.83 -2.85
N GLN A 38 13.54 14.26 -1.91
CA GLN A 38 12.09 14.35 -2.14
C GLN A 38 11.79 15.21 -3.38
N LYS A 39 12.42 16.36 -3.50
CA LYS A 39 12.26 17.27 -4.67
C LYS A 39 12.68 16.59 -5.97
N GLN A 40 13.81 15.87 -5.98
CA GLN A 40 14.30 15.15 -7.17
C GLN A 40 13.35 14.03 -7.62
N LEU A 41 12.71 13.35 -6.65
CA LEU A 41 11.76 12.25 -6.90
C LEU A 41 10.33 12.74 -7.15
N GLY A 42 10.04 14.04 -7.02
CA GLY A 42 8.68 14.58 -7.15
C GLY A 42 7.77 14.23 -5.97
N ILE A 43 8.35 13.90 -4.82
CA ILE A 43 7.62 13.68 -3.56
C ILE A 43 7.21 15.04 -3.01
N THR A 44 5.93 15.36 -3.14
CA THR A 44 5.38 16.68 -2.79
C THR A 44 4.45 16.66 -1.60
N TYR A 45 4.00 15.47 -1.17
CA TYR A 45 3.14 15.29 0.00
C TYR A 45 3.95 14.73 1.17
N PRO A 46 3.53 14.95 2.41
CA PRO A 46 4.17 14.34 3.57
C PRO A 46 4.29 12.82 3.43
N ILE A 47 5.46 12.27 3.74
CA ILE A 47 5.66 10.83 3.80
C ILE A 47 5.01 10.30 5.08
N THR A 48 4.09 9.38 4.95
CA THR A 48 3.38 8.75 6.08
C THR A 48 3.96 7.39 6.43
N LYS A 49 4.50 6.68 5.44
CA LYS A 49 5.09 5.34 5.63
C LYS A 49 6.09 5.04 4.52
N ALA A 50 7.09 4.21 4.83
CA ALA A 50 7.94 3.64 3.80
C ALA A 50 8.32 2.20 4.15
N TYR A 51 8.52 1.38 3.12
CA TYR A 51 8.95 -0.01 3.22
C TYR A 51 10.11 -0.26 2.26
N THR A 52 11.05 -1.10 2.68
CA THR A 52 12.13 -1.57 1.82
C THR A 52 12.15 -3.09 1.77
N TYR A 53 12.48 -3.65 0.62
CA TYR A 53 12.73 -5.07 0.43
C TYR A 53 13.82 -5.28 -0.63
N LYS A 54 14.33 -6.49 -0.71
CA LYS A 54 15.30 -6.90 -1.73
C LYS A 54 14.76 -8.13 -2.47
N ASP A 55 14.86 -8.09 -3.79
CA ASP A 55 14.56 -9.21 -4.68
C ASP A 55 15.66 -9.39 -5.73
N LYS A 56 15.42 -10.17 -6.78
CA LYS A 56 16.39 -10.40 -7.87
C LYS A 56 16.76 -9.15 -8.65
N GLU A 57 15.87 -8.16 -8.72
CA GLU A 57 16.13 -6.90 -9.45
C GLU A 57 17.01 -5.95 -8.63
N GLY A 58 16.93 -6.00 -7.30
CA GLY A 58 17.71 -5.15 -6.40
C GLY A 58 16.98 -4.78 -5.11
N THR A 59 17.37 -3.64 -4.55
CA THR A 59 16.71 -3.06 -3.37
C THR A 59 15.62 -2.11 -3.82
N HIS A 60 14.41 -2.37 -3.36
CA HIS A 60 13.22 -1.58 -3.65
C HIS A 60 12.79 -0.78 -2.42
N VAL A 61 12.24 0.41 -2.65
CA VAL A 61 11.60 1.20 -1.60
C VAL A 61 10.23 1.65 -2.08
N TRP A 62 9.22 1.44 -1.26
CA TRP A 62 7.89 2.03 -1.43
C TRP A 62 7.70 3.17 -0.44
N VAL A 63 7.41 4.36 -0.95
CA VAL A 63 7.20 5.57 -0.15
C VAL A 63 5.74 6.00 -0.30
N PHE A 64 4.99 5.95 0.79
CA PHE A 64 3.58 6.33 0.86
C PHE A 64 3.47 7.76 1.35
N THR A 65 2.69 8.57 0.64
CA THR A 65 2.50 9.99 0.92
C THR A 65 1.04 10.38 0.85
N GLU A 66 0.60 11.26 1.75
CA GLU A 66 -0.78 11.70 1.84
C GLU A 66 -0.84 13.22 1.92
N ASN A 67 -1.68 13.84 1.09
CA ASN A 67 -1.89 15.27 1.10
C ASN A 67 -2.99 15.65 2.07
N LYS A 68 -2.59 16.29 3.17
CA LYS A 68 -3.53 16.76 4.20
C LYS A 68 -4.23 18.02 3.73
N LEU A 69 -5.55 18.05 3.84
CA LEU A 69 -6.33 19.24 3.53
C LEU A 69 -6.15 20.30 4.61
N TYR A 70 -5.92 21.53 4.17
CA TYR A 70 -5.84 22.68 5.09
C TYR A 70 -7.17 23.41 5.14
N GLU A 71 -7.55 23.87 6.34
CA GLU A 71 -8.59 24.87 6.48
C GLU A 71 -8.11 26.19 5.82
N ARG A 72 -9.03 26.92 5.17
CA ARG A 72 -8.74 28.28 4.71
C ARG A 72 -8.51 29.18 5.92
N ALA A 73 -7.28 29.29 6.37
CA ALA A 73 -6.93 30.15 7.48
C ALA A 73 -7.09 31.64 7.12
N LYS A 74 -7.83 32.36 7.94
CA LYS A 74 -7.92 33.85 7.90
C LYS A 74 -6.73 34.51 8.57
N ARG A 75 -5.56 34.04 8.61
CA ARG A 75 -4.28 34.59 9.08
C ARG A 75 -3.39 33.53 9.73
N LYS A 76 -2.18 33.40 9.17
CA LYS A 76 -0.93 32.86 9.74
C LYS A 76 -0.82 31.47 10.35
N GLU A 77 -1.88 30.84 10.81
CA GLU A 77 -1.82 29.44 11.29
C GLU A 77 -2.63 28.54 10.34
N GLN A 78 -1.92 27.74 9.56
CA GLN A 78 -2.57 26.71 8.74
C GLN A 78 -2.95 25.56 9.65
N THR A 79 -4.23 25.41 9.95
CA THR A 79 -4.78 24.22 10.62
C THR A 79 -5.20 23.19 9.58
N TYR A 80 -5.05 21.91 9.94
CA TYR A 80 -5.55 20.83 9.09
C TYR A 80 -7.06 20.72 9.24
N LYS A 81 -7.74 20.50 8.11
CA LYS A 81 -9.17 20.19 8.12
C LYS A 81 -9.38 18.84 8.76
N LYS A 82 -10.39 18.73 9.63
CA LYS A 82 -10.72 17.52 10.37
C LYS A 82 -12.16 17.11 10.12
N ASN A 83 -12.43 15.81 10.20
CA ASN A 83 -13.77 15.25 10.22
C ASN A 83 -14.45 15.46 11.58
N SER A 84 -15.69 14.97 11.74
CA SER A 84 -16.46 15.03 12.98
C SER A 84 -15.78 14.32 14.17
N GLU A 85 -14.91 13.35 13.90
CA GLU A 85 -14.18 12.58 14.90
C GLU A 85 -12.81 13.21 15.25
N GLY A 86 -12.47 14.33 14.61
CA GLY A 86 -11.21 15.04 14.83
C GLY A 86 -10.02 14.50 14.03
N GLU A 87 -10.24 13.58 13.11
CA GLU A 87 -9.21 13.03 12.22
C GLU A 87 -8.89 13.98 11.07
N VAL A 88 -7.62 14.04 10.68
CA VAL A 88 -7.18 14.88 9.56
C VAL A 88 -7.64 14.32 8.23
N ILE A 89 -8.28 15.17 7.43
CA ILE A 89 -8.76 14.81 6.09
C ILE A 89 -7.60 14.87 5.08
N ASN A 90 -7.46 13.83 4.29
CA ASN A 90 -6.55 13.77 3.15
C ASN A 90 -7.35 13.82 1.85
N ASP A 91 -6.96 14.67 0.90
CA ASP A 91 -7.64 14.78 -0.40
C ASP A 91 -6.94 14.02 -1.53
N LYS A 92 -5.68 13.67 -1.34
CA LYS A 92 -4.86 12.98 -2.36
C LYS A 92 -3.84 12.07 -1.71
N ILE A 93 -3.51 11.01 -2.43
CA ILE A 93 -2.46 10.06 -2.04
C ILE A 93 -1.50 9.85 -3.21
N LYS A 94 -0.22 9.58 -2.88
CA LYS A 94 0.75 9.05 -3.84
C LYS A 94 1.59 7.98 -3.15
N ALA A 95 1.86 6.87 -3.85
CA ALA A 95 2.90 5.95 -3.45
C ALA A 95 3.93 5.83 -4.58
N PHE A 96 5.20 5.96 -4.22
CA PHE A 96 6.33 5.86 -5.14
C PHE A 96 6.98 4.50 -4.95
N HIS A 97 7.07 3.72 -6.02
CA HIS A 97 7.93 2.55 -6.09
C HIS A 97 9.27 2.97 -6.65
N LEU A 98 10.28 2.85 -5.85
CA LEU A 98 11.65 3.25 -6.14
C LEU A 98 12.54 2.01 -6.20
N LEU A 99 13.48 1.99 -7.12
CA LEU A 99 14.56 1.02 -7.20
C LEU A 99 15.87 1.73 -6.91
N GLU A 100 16.62 1.24 -5.94
CA GLU A 100 17.90 1.80 -5.56
C GLU A 100 18.94 1.57 -6.67
N ARG A 101 19.70 2.63 -7.01
CA ARG A 101 20.74 2.63 -8.04
C ARG A 101 21.94 3.44 -7.56
N ALA A 102 23.01 2.75 -7.19
CA ALA A 102 24.23 3.38 -6.64
C ALA A 102 23.88 4.47 -5.60
N ASP A 103 24.01 5.75 -5.94
CA ASP A 103 23.77 6.89 -5.02
C ASP A 103 22.41 7.57 -5.23
N THR A 104 21.48 6.94 -5.93
CA THR A 104 20.19 7.56 -6.31
C THR A 104 19.05 6.54 -6.34
N TYR A 105 17.85 7.01 -6.67
CA TYR A 105 16.68 6.17 -6.87
C TYR A 105 16.13 6.35 -8.29
N GLN A 106 15.80 5.24 -8.92
CA GLN A 106 14.97 5.21 -10.12
C GLN A 106 13.51 5.09 -9.72
N VAL A 107 12.65 6.00 -10.18
CA VAL A 107 11.20 5.85 -10.01
C VAL A 107 10.70 4.78 -10.99
N VAL A 108 10.27 3.65 -10.46
CA VAL A 108 9.71 2.53 -11.25
C VAL A 108 8.26 2.83 -11.60
N ARG A 109 7.49 3.32 -10.63
CA ARG A 109 6.08 3.69 -10.81
C ARG A 109 5.59 4.66 -9.73
N VAL A 110 4.46 5.30 -10.01
CA VAL A 110 3.72 6.08 -9.03
C VAL A 110 2.28 5.63 -9.03
N VAL A 111 1.75 5.29 -7.87
CA VAL A 111 0.31 5.14 -7.62
C VAL A 111 -0.20 6.49 -7.20
N TYR A 112 -1.26 6.97 -7.82
CA TYR A 112 -1.90 8.24 -7.49
C TYR A 112 -3.41 8.07 -7.48
N ASP A 113 -4.03 8.64 -6.46
CA ASP A 113 -5.48 8.79 -6.39
C ASP A 113 -5.86 10.01 -5.56
N TYR A 114 -7.12 10.39 -5.62
CA TYR A 114 -7.67 11.54 -4.90
C TYR A 114 -9.04 11.20 -4.33
N SER A 115 -9.45 11.96 -3.31
CA SER A 115 -10.75 11.78 -2.70
C SER A 115 -11.87 12.11 -3.70
N PRO A 116 -12.89 11.26 -3.84
CA PRO A 116 -14.05 11.58 -4.63
C PRO A 116 -14.83 12.74 -3.99
N LYS A 117 -15.47 13.54 -4.82
CA LYS A 117 -16.52 14.47 -4.40
C LYS A 117 -17.82 13.95 -4.96
N TRP A 118 -18.75 13.62 -4.10
CA TRP A 118 -20.04 13.08 -4.52
C TRP A 118 -21.16 13.74 -3.74
N GLU A 119 -22.15 14.30 -4.44
CA GLU A 119 -23.36 14.90 -3.87
C GLU A 119 -23.14 15.84 -2.68
N GLY A 120 -22.05 16.62 -2.70
CA GLY A 120 -21.70 17.53 -1.62
C GLY A 120 -21.02 16.89 -0.41
N THR A 121 -20.93 15.58 -0.37
CA THR A 121 -20.18 14.87 0.67
C THR A 121 -18.68 14.91 0.37
N GLU A 122 -17.92 15.23 1.38
CA GLU A 122 -16.46 15.22 1.32
C GLU A 122 -15.93 13.88 1.79
N PHE A 123 -14.92 13.38 1.09
CA PHE A 123 -14.29 12.10 1.41
C PHE A 123 -12.83 12.36 1.82
N SER A 124 -12.34 11.55 2.75
CA SER A 124 -10.92 11.42 3.04
C SER A 124 -10.37 10.16 2.40
N ILE A 125 -9.16 10.22 1.83
CA ILE A 125 -8.50 9.08 1.20
C ILE A 125 -7.16 8.82 1.87
N TRP A 126 -6.83 7.54 2.14
CA TRP A 126 -5.56 7.16 2.75
C TRP A 126 -5.13 5.74 2.40
N PHE A 127 -3.85 5.45 2.58
CA PHE A 127 -3.33 4.09 2.44
C PHE A 127 -3.63 3.25 3.67
N TRP A 128 -4.19 2.08 3.46
CA TRP A 128 -4.46 1.10 4.52
C TRP A 128 -3.22 0.23 4.73
N THR A 129 -2.17 0.84 5.27
CA THR A 129 -0.82 0.24 5.35
C THR A 129 -0.75 -1.04 6.18
N LYS A 130 -1.74 -1.31 7.04
CA LYS A 130 -1.90 -2.58 7.76
C LYS A 130 -2.15 -3.77 6.80
N PHE A 131 -2.70 -3.50 5.62
CA PHE A 131 -3.08 -4.51 4.64
C PHE A 131 -2.15 -4.55 3.42
N VAL A 132 -1.12 -3.72 3.36
CA VAL A 132 -0.11 -3.82 2.31
C VAL A 132 0.79 -5.02 2.53
N SER A 133 1.26 -5.62 1.44
CA SER A 133 2.14 -6.78 1.47
C SER A 133 3.23 -6.65 0.42
N PHE A 134 4.45 -7.05 0.78
CA PHE A 134 5.60 -7.12 -0.11
C PHE A 134 6.26 -8.48 0.08
N THR A 135 5.79 -9.47 -0.64
CA THR A 135 6.21 -10.86 -0.53
C THR A 135 6.34 -11.45 -1.94
N ASP A 136 7.35 -12.27 -2.15
CA ASP A 136 7.46 -13.13 -3.33
C ASP A 136 6.46 -14.28 -3.13
N LEU A 137 5.27 -14.13 -3.72
CA LEU A 137 4.14 -15.01 -3.47
C LEU A 137 4.16 -16.27 -4.34
N ASP A 138 4.74 -16.20 -5.53
CA ASP A 138 4.85 -17.34 -6.46
C ASP A 138 6.26 -17.97 -6.47
N GLN A 139 7.16 -17.46 -5.65
CA GLN A 139 8.53 -17.95 -5.45
C GLN A 139 9.39 -17.86 -6.71
N ASP A 140 9.15 -16.88 -7.56
CA ASP A 140 9.95 -16.65 -8.76
C ASP A 140 11.19 -15.78 -8.51
N GLY A 141 11.31 -15.25 -7.29
CA GLY A 141 12.43 -14.43 -6.81
C GLY A 141 12.21 -12.93 -6.99
N TYR A 142 11.02 -12.53 -7.41
CA TYR A 142 10.56 -11.14 -7.44
C TYR A 142 9.43 -10.96 -6.43
N VAL A 143 9.41 -9.82 -5.77
CA VAL A 143 8.33 -9.50 -4.83
C VAL A 143 7.08 -9.07 -5.59
N ASP A 144 5.93 -9.55 -5.12
CA ASP A 144 4.59 -9.19 -5.62
C ASP A 144 3.91 -8.18 -4.68
N PRO A 145 4.10 -6.88 -4.86
CA PRO A 145 3.49 -5.87 -4.01
C PRO A 145 1.96 -5.90 -4.07
N ILE A 146 1.33 -5.95 -2.90
CA ILE A 146 -0.11 -5.70 -2.75
C ILE A 146 -0.30 -4.40 -2.00
N ILE A 147 -0.96 -3.44 -2.63
CA ILE A 147 -1.22 -2.10 -2.09
C ILE A 147 -2.72 -1.95 -1.87
N VAL A 148 -3.10 -1.50 -0.69
CA VAL A 148 -4.50 -1.26 -0.33
C VAL A 148 -4.67 0.19 0.08
N TYR A 149 -5.69 0.82 -0.44
CA TYR A 149 -6.12 2.16 -0.03
C TYR A 149 -7.63 2.31 -0.21
N GLY A 150 -8.18 3.26 0.50
CA GLY A 150 -9.61 3.52 0.44
C GLY A 150 -9.94 4.98 0.68
N ALA A 151 -11.19 5.33 0.41
CA ALA A 151 -11.77 6.61 0.74
C ALA A 151 -13.08 6.39 1.49
N ALA A 152 -13.30 7.16 2.56
CA ALA A 152 -14.54 7.15 3.30
C ALA A 152 -15.10 8.57 3.43
N PRO A 153 -16.44 8.72 3.52
CA PRO A 153 -17.07 10.00 3.78
C PRO A 153 -16.56 10.60 5.09
N THR A 154 -16.48 11.93 5.13
CA THR A 154 -16.04 12.66 6.31
C THR A 154 -17.16 12.94 7.31
N ASP A 155 -18.40 12.60 6.95
CA ASP A 155 -19.60 12.70 7.79
C ASP A 155 -19.80 11.48 8.71
N GLY A 156 -18.88 10.51 8.66
CA GLY A 156 -18.89 9.32 9.52
C GLY A 156 -19.78 8.18 9.01
N ASP A 157 -20.26 8.23 7.75
CA ASP A 157 -21.00 7.13 7.15
C ASP A 157 -20.05 6.11 6.49
N PRO A 158 -19.74 4.97 7.14
CA PRO A 158 -18.79 3.99 6.61
C PRO A 158 -19.31 3.26 5.38
N ASP A 159 -20.65 3.23 5.20
CA ASP A 159 -21.30 2.37 4.20
C ASP A 159 -21.21 2.93 2.77
N ARG A 160 -20.60 4.11 2.58
CA ARG A 160 -20.39 4.74 1.26
C ARG A 160 -18.91 4.84 0.86
N GLY A 161 -18.09 4.01 1.44
CA GLY A 161 -16.65 4.00 1.19
C GLY A 161 -16.28 3.45 -0.19
N LYS A 162 -15.02 3.62 -0.52
CA LYS A 162 -14.36 2.97 -1.67
C LYS A 162 -13.10 2.27 -1.21
N VAL A 163 -12.86 1.09 -1.76
CA VAL A 163 -11.59 0.41 -1.56
C VAL A 163 -10.98 0.01 -2.89
N LYS A 164 -9.66 0.14 -2.99
CA LYS A 164 -8.88 -0.38 -4.11
C LYS A 164 -7.76 -1.25 -3.60
N LEU A 165 -7.66 -2.43 -4.16
CA LEU A 165 -6.59 -3.38 -3.94
C LEU A 165 -5.84 -3.56 -5.25
N LEU A 166 -4.55 -3.24 -5.23
CA LEU A 166 -3.66 -3.33 -6.39
C LEU A 166 -2.63 -4.42 -6.12
N ALA A 167 -2.49 -5.36 -7.04
CA ALA A 167 -1.36 -6.29 -7.06
C ALA A 167 -0.44 -5.94 -8.24
N TYR A 168 0.86 -6.12 -8.02
CA TYR A 168 1.86 -5.98 -9.07
C TYR A 168 2.60 -7.30 -9.22
N HIS A 169 2.57 -7.88 -10.40
CA HIS A 169 3.28 -9.11 -10.73
C HIS A 169 4.02 -8.91 -12.05
N LYS A 170 5.34 -9.16 -12.06
CA LYS A 170 6.21 -8.96 -13.24
C LYS A 170 6.05 -7.60 -13.92
N GLY A 171 5.89 -6.56 -13.11
CA GLY A 171 5.70 -5.20 -13.59
C GLY A 171 4.26 -4.83 -13.98
N GLU A 172 3.38 -5.80 -14.21
CA GLU A 172 1.98 -5.58 -14.57
C GLU A 172 1.11 -5.34 -13.34
N LYS A 173 0.14 -4.44 -13.51
CA LYS A 173 -0.82 -4.08 -12.46
C LYS A 173 -2.14 -4.79 -12.66
N THR A 174 -2.63 -5.40 -11.61
CA THR A 174 -4.01 -5.90 -11.51
C THR A 174 -4.74 -5.21 -10.37
N ALA A 175 -5.97 -4.79 -10.58
CA ALA A 175 -6.75 -4.10 -9.58
C ALA A 175 -8.11 -4.75 -9.32
N ILE A 176 -8.51 -4.71 -8.06
CA ILE A 176 -9.88 -4.90 -7.61
C ILE A 176 -10.34 -3.56 -7.05
N ARG A 177 -11.46 -3.06 -7.53
CA ARG A 177 -12.07 -1.79 -7.09
C ARG A 177 -13.45 -2.10 -6.56
N HIS A 178 -13.73 -1.63 -5.38
CA HIS A 178 -15.02 -1.83 -4.75
C HIS A 178 -15.59 -0.49 -4.28
N GLN A 179 -16.88 -0.31 -4.52
CA GLN A 179 -17.69 0.76 -4.00
C GLN A 179 -18.66 0.17 -2.99
N ASP A 180 -18.59 0.65 -1.75
CA ASP A 180 -19.58 0.33 -0.73
C ASP A 180 -20.86 1.16 -0.93
N ASP A 181 -21.98 0.57 -0.58
CA ASP A 181 -23.28 1.22 -0.52
C ASP A 181 -24.12 0.52 0.56
N PRO A 182 -24.97 1.25 1.30
CA PRO A 182 -25.90 0.65 2.26
C PRO A 182 -26.79 -0.44 1.64
N SER A 183 -27.18 -0.27 0.39
CA SER A 183 -27.96 -1.25 -0.36
C SER A 183 -27.04 -2.21 -1.14
N ASP A 184 -27.45 -3.48 -1.21
CA ASP A 184 -26.73 -4.47 -2.04
C ASP A 184 -26.70 -4.09 -3.52
N GLU A 185 -27.71 -3.36 -3.99
CA GLU A 185 -27.86 -2.93 -5.39
C GLU A 185 -26.88 -1.81 -5.76
N GLY A 186 -26.50 -0.98 -4.79
CA GLY A 186 -25.53 0.11 -4.98
C GLY A 186 -24.08 -0.34 -4.88
N ARG A 187 -23.82 -1.55 -4.33
CA ARG A 187 -22.46 -2.09 -4.21
C ARG A 187 -21.95 -2.57 -5.56
N GLU A 188 -20.76 -2.15 -5.92
CA GLU A 188 -20.15 -2.54 -7.18
C GLU A 188 -18.69 -3.00 -6.97
N THR A 189 -18.36 -4.17 -7.50
CA THR A 189 -16.99 -4.68 -7.53
C THR A 189 -16.52 -4.88 -8.96
N GLN A 190 -15.47 -4.16 -9.33
CA GLN A 190 -14.80 -4.27 -10.61
C GLN A 190 -13.48 -5.04 -10.42
N ILE A 191 -13.32 -6.14 -11.16
CA ILE A 191 -12.14 -7.00 -11.13
C ILE A 191 -11.49 -6.91 -12.50
N ASP A 192 -10.21 -6.49 -12.56
CA ASP A 192 -9.46 -6.48 -13.81
C ASP A 192 -9.36 -7.91 -14.39
N ALA A 193 -9.48 -8.06 -15.70
CA ALA A 193 -9.41 -9.37 -16.37
C ALA A 193 -8.08 -10.10 -16.08
N SER A 194 -6.99 -9.35 -15.91
CA SER A 194 -5.68 -9.88 -15.54
C SER A 194 -5.67 -10.63 -14.20
N TYR A 195 -6.62 -10.37 -13.30
CA TYR A 195 -6.77 -11.12 -12.05
C TYR A 195 -6.83 -12.65 -12.27
N TYR A 196 -7.60 -13.08 -13.25
CA TYR A 196 -7.82 -14.49 -13.53
C TYR A 196 -6.62 -15.20 -14.15
N THR A 197 -5.63 -14.45 -14.64
CA THR A 197 -4.37 -14.98 -15.19
C THR A 197 -3.19 -14.89 -14.22
N LEU A 198 -3.38 -14.25 -13.06
CA LEU A 198 -2.35 -14.20 -12.01
C LEU A 198 -2.08 -15.62 -11.44
N PRO A 199 -0.85 -15.88 -10.96
CA PRO A 199 -0.55 -17.06 -10.15
C PRO A 199 -1.55 -17.23 -9.00
N ARG A 200 -1.88 -18.50 -8.71
CA ARG A 200 -2.88 -18.83 -7.69
C ARG A 200 -2.53 -18.23 -6.32
N SER A 201 -1.25 -18.23 -5.95
CA SER A 201 -0.77 -17.67 -4.68
C SER A 201 -1.05 -16.17 -4.55
N ILE A 202 -0.89 -15.41 -5.64
CA ILE A 202 -1.19 -13.97 -5.68
C ILE A 202 -2.70 -13.74 -5.57
N ARG A 203 -3.50 -14.47 -6.35
CA ARG A 203 -4.98 -14.41 -6.26
C ARG A 203 -5.47 -14.74 -4.86
N GLN A 204 -4.91 -15.80 -4.24
CA GLN A 204 -5.27 -16.20 -2.88
C GLN A 204 -4.94 -15.07 -1.88
N LYS A 205 -3.76 -14.45 -1.99
CA LYS A 205 -3.38 -13.33 -1.11
C LYS A 205 -4.31 -12.14 -1.29
N MET A 206 -4.69 -11.80 -2.52
CA MET A 206 -5.68 -10.74 -2.79
C MET A 206 -7.03 -11.07 -2.16
N PHE A 207 -7.50 -12.29 -2.33
CA PHE A 207 -8.74 -12.79 -1.76
C PHE A 207 -8.73 -12.75 -0.21
N ASP A 208 -7.65 -13.24 0.41
CA ASP A 208 -7.48 -13.21 1.87
C ASP A 208 -7.45 -11.76 2.40
N THR A 209 -6.85 -10.84 1.64
CA THR A 209 -6.85 -9.42 2.01
C THR A 209 -8.27 -8.86 2.00
N ILE A 210 -9.08 -9.15 0.99
CA ILE A 210 -10.50 -8.75 0.92
C ILE A 210 -11.30 -9.34 2.08
N ASN A 211 -11.12 -10.63 2.39
CA ASN A 211 -11.77 -11.24 3.55
C ASN A 211 -11.43 -10.51 4.85
N HIS A 212 -10.15 -10.20 5.06
CA HIS A 212 -9.72 -9.44 6.24
C HIS A 212 -10.32 -8.04 6.30
N LEU A 213 -10.49 -7.36 5.17
CA LEU A 213 -11.16 -6.06 5.13
C LEU A 213 -12.61 -6.18 5.58
N GLN A 214 -13.33 -7.18 5.08
CA GLN A 214 -14.71 -7.44 5.46
C GLN A 214 -14.85 -7.89 6.93
N GLU A 215 -13.99 -8.78 7.41
CA GLU A 215 -13.97 -9.21 8.81
C GLU A 215 -13.71 -8.05 9.79
N ASN A 216 -12.95 -7.05 9.37
CA ASN A 216 -12.71 -5.84 10.14
C ASN A 216 -13.76 -4.73 9.89
N GLN A 217 -14.85 -5.03 9.18
CA GLN A 217 -15.95 -4.10 8.86
C GLN A 217 -15.48 -2.82 8.14
N LEU A 218 -14.44 -2.95 7.31
CA LEU A 218 -13.88 -1.84 6.53
C LEU A 218 -14.48 -1.75 5.14
N THR A 219 -15.27 -2.74 4.74
CA THR A 219 -15.94 -2.81 3.44
C THR A 219 -17.01 -3.91 3.45
N LEU A 220 -18.00 -3.81 2.56
CA LEU A 220 -19.18 -4.69 2.48
C LEU A 220 -19.27 -5.34 1.09
N PHE A 221 -18.50 -6.38 0.84
CA PHE A 221 -18.58 -7.12 -0.42
C PHE A 221 -19.83 -7.99 -0.51
N ASN A 222 -20.47 -8.04 -1.68
CA ASN A 222 -21.56 -8.96 -1.93
C ASN A 222 -21.08 -10.43 -2.02
N PRO A 223 -21.91 -11.42 -1.60
CA PRO A 223 -21.54 -12.84 -1.72
C PRO A 223 -21.18 -13.26 -3.15
N GLU A 224 -21.80 -12.66 -4.18
CA GLU A 224 -21.49 -12.93 -5.58
C GLU A 224 -20.08 -12.48 -5.99
N ASP A 225 -19.57 -11.40 -5.39
CA ASP A 225 -18.22 -10.93 -5.65
C ASP A 225 -17.18 -11.91 -5.12
N PHE A 226 -17.41 -12.50 -3.93
CA PHE A 226 -16.57 -13.58 -3.42
C PHE A 226 -16.56 -14.81 -4.32
N LYS A 227 -17.68 -15.14 -4.97
CA LYS A 227 -17.73 -16.25 -5.95
C LYS A 227 -16.88 -15.93 -7.19
N LYS A 228 -16.90 -14.68 -7.66
CA LYS A 228 -16.05 -14.25 -8.80
C LYS A 228 -14.57 -14.32 -8.45
N LEU A 229 -14.19 -13.91 -7.24
CA LEU A 229 -12.80 -13.89 -6.78
C LEU A 229 -12.22 -15.29 -6.51
N LYS A 230 -13.07 -16.29 -6.26
CA LYS A 230 -12.65 -17.69 -6.06
C LYS A 230 -12.37 -18.46 -7.36
N ARG A 231 -12.73 -17.92 -8.51
CA ARG A 231 -12.48 -18.54 -9.83
C ARG A 231 -11.03 -18.37 -10.23
#